data_c6927d9e68f5150b6dab6c3964ef6c25
#
_entry.id   c6927d9e68f5150b6dab6c3964ef6c25
#
_cell.length_a   1.000
_cell.length_b   1.000
_cell.length_c   1.000
_cell.angle_alpha   90.00
_cell.angle_beta   90.00
_cell.angle_gamma   90.00
#
_symmetry.space_group_name_H-M   'P 1'
#
loop_
_entity.id
_entity.type
_entity.pdbx_description
1 polymer ?
#
loop_
_entity_poly.entity_id
_entity_poly.type
_entity_poly.pdbx_seq_one_letter_code
_entity_poly.pdbx_strand_id
1 'polypeptide(L)'
;VYHFYRWNEDTLGIFSTIDKFWDTVKIFNGIGANGLKNNLPKDGIIDRIQLFHYPINTGEITPHCDVSRWQKTNIAISLTERGKDFDSGGFYCLDKNEQKVNVESMIRVGDAVCWVPTVFHGVEKPASNNKIDWSKPEGRWQLLAFAVQSKVMKDRIVSISHDNFKKNPQKVLEEYLFNDEAHEKYFNYRR
;
A
#
# COMPACT_ATOMS: atom_id res chain seq x y z
N VAL A 1 11.11 4.96 3.88
CA VAL A 1 9.86 4.33 4.38
C VAL A 1 10.05 3.95 5.83
N TYR A 2 9.09 4.32 6.69
CA TYR A 2 9.04 3.94 8.09
C TYR A 2 7.95 2.87 8.27
N HIS A 3 8.25 1.81 9.01
CA HIS A 3 7.32 0.71 9.28
C HIS A 3 6.93 0.72 10.75
N PHE A 4 5.62 0.67 11.00
CA PHE A 4 5.05 0.54 12.34
C PHE A 4 4.34 -0.81 12.44
N TYR A 5 4.69 -1.59 13.45
CA TYR A 5 4.14 -2.91 13.71
C TYR A 5 3.40 -2.91 15.02
N ARG A 6 2.33 -3.68 15.13
CA ARG A 6 1.46 -3.75 16.32
C ARG A 6 2.18 -4.11 17.62
N TRP A 7 3.30 -4.83 17.53
CA TRP A 7 4.11 -5.16 18.69
C TRP A 7 5.12 -4.07 19.09
N ASN A 8 5.19 -2.99 18.36
CA ASN A 8 5.97 -1.82 18.76
C ASN A 8 5.14 -0.94 19.71
N GLU A 9 5.81 -0.22 20.57
CA GLU A 9 5.19 0.83 21.38
C GLU A 9 4.66 1.95 20.47
N ASP A 10 3.40 2.33 20.67
CA ASP A 10 2.74 3.40 19.90
C ASP A 10 2.85 4.75 20.61
N THR A 11 4.08 5.25 20.73
CA THR A 11 4.36 6.53 21.40
C THR A 11 3.75 7.74 20.70
N LEU A 12 3.39 7.62 19.43
CA LEU A 12 2.82 8.68 18.61
C LEU A 12 1.30 8.56 18.42
N GLY A 13 0.67 7.53 18.96
CA GLY A 13 -0.77 7.28 18.81
C GLY A 13 -1.19 7.00 17.36
N ILE A 14 -0.27 6.47 16.52
CA ILE A 14 -0.53 6.18 15.11
C ILE A 14 -1.62 5.12 14.97
N PHE A 15 -1.56 4.05 15.77
CA PHE A 15 -2.53 2.98 15.67
C PHE A 15 -3.93 3.43 16.08
N SER A 16 -4.05 4.18 17.17
CA SER A 16 -5.34 4.68 17.64
C SER A 16 -6.01 5.62 16.62
N THR A 17 -5.22 6.34 15.85
CA THR A 17 -5.70 7.24 14.81
C THR A 17 -6.10 6.47 13.56
N ILE A 18 -5.23 5.55 13.08
CA ILE A 18 -5.45 4.85 11.82
C ILE A 18 -6.54 3.77 11.93
N ASP A 19 -6.72 3.17 13.10
CA ASP A 19 -7.71 2.12 13.33
C ASP A 19 -9.15 2.58 13.05
N LYS A 20 -9.44 3.85 13.21
CA LYS A 20 -10.78 4.41 12.95
C LYS A 20 -11.29 4.11 11.54
N PHE A 21 -10.40 4.07 10.55
CA PHE A 21 -10.74 3.73 9.18
C PHE A 21 -10.12 2.40 8.72
N TRP A 22 -8.95 2.01 9.22
CA TRP A 22 -8.34 0.74 8.86
C TRP A 22 -9.19 -0.46 9.28
N ASP A 23 -9.85 -0.40 10.44
CA ASP A 23 -10.78 -1.43 10.87
C ASP A 23 -11.96 -1.59 9.90
N THR A 24 -12.46 -0.49 9.32
CA THR A 24 -13.50 -0.53 8.27
C THR A 24 -12.96 -1.18 7.00
N VAL A 25 -11.75 -0.81 6.56
CA VAL A 25 -11.12 -1.42 5.38
C VAL A 25 -10.82 -2.90 5.60
N LYS A 26 -10.44 -3.32 6.81
CA LYS A 26 -10.31 -4.74 7.16
C LYS A 26 -11.61 -5.51 6.96
N ILE A 27 -12.75 -4.95 7.35
CA ILE A 27 -14.06 -5.57 7.13
C ILE A 27 -14.33 -5.76 5.63
N PHE A 28 -14.05 -4.78 4.78
CA PHE A 28 -14.16 -4.91 3.32
C PHE A 28 -13.22 -5.97 2.74
N ASN A 29 -12.10 -6.21 3.42
CA ASN A 29 -11.17 -7.28 3.07
C ASN A 29 -11.57 -8.64 3.64
N GLY A 30 -12.70 -8.74 4.37
CA GLY A 30 -13.14 -9.93 5.05
C GLY A 30 -12.33 -10.27 6.30
N ILE A 31 -11.53 -9.35 6.79
CA ILE A 31 -10.80 -9.45 8.05
C ILE A 31 -11.67 -8.78 9.12
N GLY A 32 -11.90 -9.42 10.26
CA GLY A 32 -12.64 -8.75 11.35
C GLY A 32 -11.93 -7.47 11.80
N ALA A 33 -12.65 -6.46 12.25
CA ALA A 33 -12.09 -5.16 12.67
C ALA A 33 -10.91 -5.30 13.65
N ASN A 34 -10.98 -6.25 14.58
CA ASN A 34 -9.90 -6.57 15.51
C ASN A 34 -8.88 -7.60 14.97
N GLY A 35 -9.07 -8.04 13.72
CA GLY A 35 -8.17 -9.02 13.09
C GLY A 35 -6.76 -8.47 12.99
N LEU A 36 -5.79 -9.36 13.14
CA LEU A 36 -4.35 -9.10 13.04
C LEU A 36 -3.74 -8.18 14.11
N LYS A 37 -4.53 -7.52 14.97
CA LYS A 37 -4.00 -6.57 15.97
C LYS A 37 -3.00 -7.20 16.95
N ASN A 38 -3.15 -8.48 17.22
CA ASN A 38 -2.27 -9.23 18.11
C ASN A 38 -1.29 -10.16 17.39
N ASN A 39 -1.29 -10.14 16.05
CA ASN A 39 -0.42 -11.02 15.28
C ASN A 39 1.04 -10.61 15.40
N LEU A 40 1.87 -11.61 15.58
CA LEU A 40 3.33 -11.53 15.58
C LEU A 40 3.88 -12.15 14.28
N PRO A 41 5.14 -11.95 13.93
CA PRO A 41 5.73 -12.53 12.73
C PRO A 41 5.52 -14.03 12.56
N LYS A 42 5.51 -14.80 13.68
CA LYS A 42 5.29 -16.26 13.69
C LYS A 42 3.90 -16.67 13.19
N ASP A 43 2.92 -15.77 13.26
CA ASP A 43 1.54 -16.04 12.85
C ASP A 43 1.35 -15.92 11.32
N GLY A 44 2.41 -15.59 10.59
CA GLY A 44 2.47 -15.57 9.12
C GLY A 44 1.93 -14.29 8.50
N ILE A 45 0.75 -13.81 8.89
CA ILE A 45 0.17 -12.55 8.40
C ILE A 45 0.17 -11.52 9.50
N ILE A 46 0.60 -10.32 9.18
CA ILE A 46 0.75 -9.23 10.15
C ILE A 46 0.08 -7.95 9.65
N ASP A 47 -0.35 -7.15 10.60
CA ASP A 47 -0.83 -5.79 10.40
C ASP A 47 0.36 -4.83 10.39
N ARG A 48 0.54 -4.11 9.29
CA ARG A 48 1.66 -3.18 9.10
C ARG A 48 1.19 -1.84 8.60
N ILE A 49 1.58 -0.79 9.30
CA ILE A 49 1.42 0.59 8.86
C ILE A 49 2.75 1.08 8.30
N GLN A 50 2.69 1.80 7.19
CA GLN A 50 3.85 2.36 6.52
C GLN A 50 3.67 3.86 6.29
N LEU A 51 4.65 4.62 6.73
CA LEU A 51 4.79 6.02 6.35
C LEU A 51 5.81 6.12 5.23
N PHE A 52 5.35 6.50 4.05
CA PHE A 52 6.21 6.72 2.89
C PHE A 52 6.54 8.20 2.76
N HIS A 53 7.79 8.46 2.47
CA HIS A 53 8.28 9.75 2.02
C HIS A 53 8.98 9.61 0.68
N TYR A 54 8.55 10.39 -0.27
CA TYR A 54 9.18 10.57 -1.58
C TYR A 54 9.70 12.01 -1.62
N PRO A 55 10.99 12.25 -1.36
CA PRO A 55 11.55 13.60 -1.40
C PRO A 55 11.42 14.20 -2.80
N ILE A 56 11.31 15.52 -2.88
CA ILE A 56 11.23 16.23 -4.16
C ILE A 56 12.39 15.82 -5.08
N ASN A 57 12.10 15.69 -6.37
CA ASN A 57 13.04 15.32 -7.42
C ASN A 57 13.73 13.96 -7.24
N THR A 58 13.27 13.14 -6.28
CA THR A 58 13.76 11.78 -6.05
C THR A 58 12.60 10.83 -5.70
N GLY A 59 12.91 9.54 -5.69
CA GLY A 59 11.98 8.50 -5.22
C GLY A 59 10.81 8.28 -6.16
N GLU A 60 10.75 7.08 -6.70
CA GLU A 60 9.67 6.62 -7.56
C GLU A 60 9.36 5.16 -7.27
N ILE A 61 8.18 4.71 -7.66
CA ILE A 61 7.81 3.30 -7.70
C ILE A 61 7.32 3.00 -9.11
N THR A 62 8.02 2.07 -9.76
CA THR A 62 7.66 1.60 -11.11
C THR A 62 6.33 0.85 -11.09
N PRO A 63 5.65 0.71 -12.26
CA PRO A 63 4.37 0.03 -12.33
C PRO A 63 4.43 -1.38 -11.77
N HIS A 64 3.56 -1.69 -10.85
CA HIS A 64 3.39 -2.99 -10.22
C HIS A 64 1.95 -3.20 -9.79
N CYS A 65 1.58 -4.43 -9.51
CA CYS A 65 0.37 -4.76 -8.76
C CYS A 65 0.76 -5.43 -7.44
N ASP A 66 -0.09 -5.31 -6.44
CA ASP A 66 0.09 -5.97 -5.16
C ASP A 66 -0.61 -7.34 -5.14
N VAL A 67 -0.15 -8.20 -4.24
CA VAL A 67 -0.74 -9.51 -4.07
C VAL A 67 -2.08 -9.41 -3.33
N SER A 68 -3.15 -9.91 -3.92
CA SER A 68 -4.51 -9.82 -3.37
C SER A 68 -4.90 -10.93 -2.42
N ARG A 69 -4.01 -11.88 -2.13
CA ARG A 69 -4.29 -13.04 -1.24
C ARG A 69 -4.76 -12.64 0.15
N TRP A 70 -4.21 -11.56 0.69
CA TRP A 70 -4.38 -11.15 2.07
C TRP A 70 -5.19 -9.87 2.21
N GLN A 71 -5.32 -9.15 1.12
CA GLN A 71 -5.97 -7.84 1.10
C GLN A 71 -6.63 -7.61 -0.25
N LYS A 72 -7.95 -7.43 -0.26
CA LYS A 72 -8.76 -7.18 -1.47
C LYS A 72 -8.81 -5.70 -1.84
N THR A 73 -8.50 -4.84 -0.89
CA THR A 73 -8.50 -3.38 -1.06
C THR A 73 -7.29 -2.79 -0.34
N ASN A 74 -6.45 -2.10 -1.08
CA ASN A 74 -5.39 -1.27 -0.51
C ASN A 74 -5.94 0.08 -0.11
N ILE A 75 -5.29 0.72 0.86
CA ILE A 75 -5.64 2.07 1.28
C ILE A 75 -4.38 2.89 1.57
N ALA A 76 -4.39 4.12 1.07
CA ALA A 76 -3.40 5.14 1.40
C ALA A 76 -4.09 6.44 1.80
N ILE A 77 -3.57 7.10 2.83
CA ILE A 77 -3.98 8.45 3.21
C ILE A 77 -2.90 9.41 2.74
N SER A 78 -3.31 10.43 2.01
CA SER A 78 -2.40 11.48 1.59
C SER A 78 -2.12 12.45 2.74
N LEU A 79 -0.85 12.70 3.00
CA LEU A 79 -0.39 13.66 4.00
C LEU A 79 0.17 14.94 3.39
N THR A 80 0.24 14.98 2.06
CA THR A 80 0.69 16.13 1.26
C THR A 80 -0.19 16.29 0.03
N GLU A 81 -0.12 17.44 -0.63
CA GLU A 81 -0.97 17.79 -1.76
C GLU A 81 -0.13 18.32 -2.93
N ARG A 82 -0.38 17.76 -4.12
CA ARG A 82 0.20 18.26 -5.35
C ARG A 82 -0.26 19.71 -5.61
N GLY A 83 0.67 20.55 -6.02
CA GLY A 83 0.45 22.00 -6.19
C GLY A 83 0.70 22.83 -4.93
N LYS A 84 0.94 22.18 -3.79
CA LYS A 84 1.32 22.83 -2.53
C LYS A 84 2.68 22.34 -2.02
N ASP A 85 2.85 21.02 -1.89
CA ASP A 85 4.04 20.40 -1.32
C ASP A 85 5.02 19.90 -2.41
N PHE A 86 4.54 19.72 -3.64
CA PHE A 86 5.29 19.39 -4.84
C PHE A 86 4.48 19.74 -6.08
N ASP A 87 5.14 19.99 -7.24
CA ASP A 87 4.48 20.56 -8.41
C ASP A 87 3.86 19.51 -9.33
N SER A 88 4.52 18.35 -9.51
CA SER A 88 4.07 17.30 -10.42
C SER A 88 4.52 15.91 -9.96
N GLY A 89 4.10 14.85 -10.68
CA GLY A 89 4.33 13.47 -10.30
C GLY A 89 3.26 12.94 -9.35
N GLY A 90 3.61 11.92 -8.53
CA GLY A 90 2.73 11.28 -7.56
C GLY A 90 2.05 10.02 -8.06
N PHE A 91 0.96 9.63 -7.42
CA PHE A 91 0.28 8.36 -7.63
C PHE A 91 -0.45 8.30 -8.97
N TYR A 92 -0.27 7.20 -9.69
CA TYR A 92 -0.94 6.89 -10.95
C TYR A 92 -1.34 5.42 -11.03
N CYS A 93 -2.36 5.12 -11.83
CA CYS A 93 -2.72 3.78 -12.25
C CYS A 93 -2.48 3.62 -13.76
N LEU A 94 -2.35 2.38 -14.22
CA LEU A 94 -2.38 2.08 -15.65
C LEU A 94 -3.81 1.71 -16.08
N ASP A 95 -4.27 2.28 -17.19
CA ASP A 95 -5.51 1.87 -17.82
C ASP A 95 -5.33 0.57 -18.65
N LYS A 96 -6.41 0.12 -19.29
CA LYS A 96 -6.39 -1.08 -20.16
C LYS A 96 -5.45 -0.99 -21.37
N ASN A 97 -5.04 0.20 -21.74
CA ASN A 97 -4.10 0.46 -22.84
C ASN A 97 -2.67 0.73 -22.32
N GLU A 98 -2.43 0.46 -21.03
CA GLU A 98 -1.17 0.73 -20.34
C GLU A 98 -0.80 2.22 -20.26
N GLN A 99 -1.78 3.10 -20.44
CA GLN A 99 -1.56 4.53 -20.32
C GLN A 99 -1.69 4.94 -18.84
N LYS A 100 -0.82 5.85 -18.42
CA LYS A 100 -0.87 6.38 -17.05
C LYS A 100 -2.08 7.29 -16.87
N VAL A 101 -2.91 6.94 -15.89
CA VAL A 101 -3.98 7.77 -15.36
C VAL A 101 -3.48 8.44 -14.10
N ASN A 102 -3.30 9.74 -14.14
CA ASN A 102 -2.83 10.51 -12.98
C ASN A 102 -3.95 10.62 -11.94
N VAL A 103 -3.79 9.91 -10.84
CA VAL A 103 -4.74 9.92 -9.71
C VAL A 103 -4.37 11.03 -8.71
N GLU A 104 -3.07 11.33 -8.58
CA GLU A 104 -2.58 12.32 -7.61
C GLU A 104 -3.22 13.70 -7.76
N SER A 105 -3.56 14.11 -8.98
CA SER A 105 -4.18 15.42 -9.22
C SER A 105 -5.59 15.59 -8.63
N MET A 106 -6.22 14.48 -8.23
CA MET A 106 -7.55 14.44 -7.62
C MET A 106 -7.50 14.32 -6.09
N ILE A 107 -6.31 14.13 -5.53
CA ILE A 107 -6.12 13.82 -4.11
C ILE A 107 -5.72 15.09 -3.35
N ARG A 108 -6.28 15.26 -2.16
CA ARG A 108 -5.95 16.31 -1.21
C ARG A 108 -5.44 15.74 0.09
N VAL A 109 -4.81 16.58 0.90
CA VAL A 109 -4.39 16.18 2.26
C VAL A 109 -5.58 15.67 3.06
N GLY A 110 -5.42 14.48 3.65
CA GLY A 110 -6.45 13.80 4.44
C GLY A 110 -7.35 12.87 3.63
N ASP A 111 -7.30 12.90 2.29
CA ASP A 111 -8.05 11.97 1.47
C ASP A 111 -7.49 10.55 1.62
N ALA A 112 -8.43 9.59 1.71
CA ALA A 112 -8.13 8.17 1.68
C ALA A 112 -8.39 7.63 0.28
N VAL A 113 -7.34 7.16 -0.38
CA VAL A 113 -7.43 6.52 -1.68
C VAL A 113 -7.44 5.02 -1.51
N CYS A 114 -8.45 4.37 -2.08
CA CYS A 114 -8.58 2.92 -2.09
C CYS A 114 -8.48 2.39 -3.51
N TRP A 115 -7.78 1.28 -3.69
CA TRP A 115 -7.71 0.59 -4.97
C TRP A 115 -7.64 -0.92 -4.81
N VAL A 116 -8.08 -1.64 -5.82
CA VAL A 116 -7.94 -3.09 -5.88
C VAL A 116 -6.46 -3.42 -6.11
N PRO A 117 -5.85 -4.31 -5.32
CA PRO A 117 -4.41 -4.62 -5.42
C PRO A 117 -3.94 -5.04 -6.80
N THR A 118 -4.82 -5.67 -7.59
CA THR A 118 -4.51 -6.15 -8.96
C THR A 118 -4.42 -5.05 -10.01
N VAL A 119 -4.81 -3.82 -9.69
CA VAL A 119 -4.62 -2.67 -10.59
C VAL A 119 -3.15 -2.29 -10.62
N PHE A 120 -2.58 -2.23 -11.81
CA PHE A 120 -1.21 -1.73 -11.98
C PHE A 120 -1.14 -0.27 -11.62
N HIS A 121 -0.25 0.03 -10.69
CA HIS A 121 -0.08 1.39 -10.16
C HIS A 121 1.39 1.67 -9.84
N GLY A 122 1.69 2.92 -9.63
CA GLY A 122 3.03 3.37 -9.27
C GLY A 122 3.02 4.80 -8.72
N VAL A 123 4.19 5.29 -8.42
CA VAL A 123 4.39 6.67 -7.96
C VAL A 123 5.47 7.29 -8.81
N GLU A 124 5.13 8.33 -9.56
CA GLU A 124 6.10 9.15 -10.26
C GLU A 124 6.84 10.03 -9.26
N LYS A 125 8.08 10.28 -9.56
CA LYS A 125 8.92 11.21 -8.81
C LYS A 125 8.19 12.53 -8.57
N PRO A 126 7.97 12.95 -7.31
CA PRO A 126 7.39 14.25 -7.02
C PRO A 126 8.39 15.33 -7.44
N ALA A 127 8.06 16.06 -8.48
CA ALA A 127 8.93 17.09 -9.02
C ALA A 127 8.61 18.46 -8.40
N SER A 128 9.65 19.26 -8.25
CA SER A 128 9.59 20.67 -7.87
C SER A 128 10.72 21.44 -8.51
N ASN A 129 10.53 22.74 -8.69
CA ASN A 129 11.60 23.66 -9.11
C ASN A 129 12.65 23.87 -8.03
N ASN A 130 12.35 23.51 -6.78
CA ASN A 130 13.29 23.60 -5.67
C ASN A 130 14.39 22.54 -5.79
N LYS A 131 15.58 22.87 -5.31
CA LYS A 131 16.61 21.85 -5.11
C LYS A 131 16.26 21.01 -3.90
N ILE A 132 16.61 19.71 -3.97
CA ILE A 132 16.44 18.83 -2.82
C ILE A 132 17.26 19.32 -1.63
N ASP A 133 16.60 19.40 -0.48
CA ASP A 133 17.21 19.69 0.82
C ASP A 133 16.86 18.54 1.79
N TRP A 134 17.83 17.68 2.04
CA TRP A 134 17.64 16.49 2.90
C TRP A 134 17.36 16.81 4.36
N SER A 135 17.55 18.07 4.78
CA SER A 135 17.22 18.52 6.13
C SER A 135 15.74 18.86 6.29
N LYS A 136 14.98 18.93 5.18
CA LYS A 136 13.56 19.30 5.16
C LYS A 136 12.68 18.11 4.78
N PRO A 137 11.46 18.05 5.30
CA PRO A 137 10.49 17.01 4.96
C PRO A 137 9.73 17.31 3.66
N GLU A 138 10.32 18.05 2.72
CA GLU A 138 9.67 18.41 1.46
C GLU A 138 9.46 17.20 0.56
N GLY A 139 8.33 17.17 -0.13
CA GLY A 139 7.96 16.11 -1.06
C GLY A 139 6.61 15.47 -0.74
N ARG A 140 6.40 14.28 -1.27
CA ARG A 140 5.16 13.54 -1.14
C ARG A 140 5.20 12.60 0.07
N TRP A 141 4.23 12.74 0.95
CA TRP A 141 4.04 11.85 2.09
C TRP A 141 2.71 11.13 2.02
N GLN A 142 2.70 9.86 2.38
CA GLN A 142 1.47 9.06 2.51
C GLN A 142 1.59 8.03 3.61
N LEU A 143 0.46 7.70 4.21
CA LEU A 143 0.33 6.64 5.20
C LEU A 143 -0.48 5.48 4.61
N LEU A 144 0.06 4.26 4.68
CA LEU A 144 -0.57 3.06 4.16
C LEU A 144 -0.78 2.03 5.28
N ALA A 145 -1.86 1.28 5.18
CA ALA A 145 -2.15 0.18 6.07
C ALA A 145 -2.32 -1.12 5.27
N PHE A 146 -1.62 -2.18 5.69
CA PHE A 146 -1.57 -3.45 4.98
C PHE A 146 -1.69 -4.67 5.89
N ALA A 147 -2.41 -5.67 5.38
CA ALA A 147 -2.27 -7.05 5.81
C ALA A 147 -1.22 -7.73 4.93
N VAL A 148 -0.07 -8.07 5.48
CA VAL A 148 1.06 -8.58 4.70
C VAL A 148 1.64 -9.86 5.29
N GLN A 149 2.24 -10.67 4.42
CA GLN A 149 3.06 -11.79 4.85
C GLN A 149 4.27 -11.32 5.65
N SER A 150 4.51 -11.96 6.78
CA SER A 150 5.70 -11.71 7.59
C SER A 150 6.95 -12.28 6.92
N LYS A 151 8.12 -11.85 7.38
CA LYS A 151 9.41 -12.32 6.85
C LYS A 151 9.70 -13.80 7.12
N VAL A 152 8.99 -14.46 8.03
CA VAL A 152 9.19 -15.88 8.32
C VAL A 152 8.52 -16.81 7.31
N MET A 153 7.65 -16.29 6.45
CA MET A 153 7.05 -17.08 5.38
C MET A 153 8.04 -17.29 4.24
N LYS A 154 8.26 -18.57 3.88
CA LYS A 154 9.27 -18.96 2.87
C LYS A 154 8.98 -18.37 1.48
N ASP A 155 7.72 -18.41 1.06
CA ASP A 155 7.29 -17.96 -0.28
C ASP A 155 6.66 -16.56 -0.24
N ARG A 156 7.28 -15.67 0.56
CA ARG A 156 6.78 -14.32 0.72
C ARG A 156 6.84 -13.54 -0.59
N ILE A 157 5.67 -13.07 -1.02
CA ILE A 157 5.55 -12.15 -2.14
C ILE A 157 4.64 -10.98 -1.72
N VAL A 158 5.01 -9.79 -2.12
CA VAL A 158 4.29 -8.54 -1.73
C VAL A 158 3.71 -7.86 -2.96
N SER A 159 4.49 -7.78 -4.02
CA SER A 159 4.10 -7.11 -5.26
C SER A 159 4.74 -7.79 -6.47
N ILE A 160 4.18 -7.56 -7.64
CA ILE A 160 4.62 -8.12 -8.91
C ILE A 160 4.79 -6.96 -9.88
N SER A 161 6.01 -6.78 -10.40
CA SER A 161 6.28 -5.75 -11.39
C SER A 161 5.50 -6.00 -12.68
N HIS A 162 5.13 -4.92 -13.37
CA HIS A 162 4.43 -4.99 -14.64
C HIS A 162 5.19 -5.84 -15.68
N ASP A 163 6.52 -5.72 -15.72
CA ASP A 163 7.36 -6.51 -16.62
C ASP A 163 7.32 -8.02 -16.29
N ASN A 164 7.30 -8.39 -15.01
CA ASN A 164 7.18 -9.78 -14.60
C ASN A 164 5.79 -10.35 -14.91
N PHE A 165 4.74 -9.55 -14.73
CA PHE A 165 3.40 -9.93 -15.13
C PHE A 165 3.34 -10.23 -16.64
N LYS A 166 3.88 -9.36 -17.49
CA LYS A 166 3.88 -9.54 -18.94
C LYS A 166 4.60 -10.79 -19.40
N LYS A 167 5.62 -11.24 -18.68
CA LYS A 167 6.36 -12.48 -19.04
C LYS A 167 5.53 -13.74 -18.84
N ASN A 168 4.67 -13.79 -17.84
CA ASN A 168 3.84 -14.96 -17.56
C ASN A 168 2.52 -14.58 -16.85
N PRO A 169 1.57 -13.95 -17.55
CA PRO A 169 0.34 -13.44 -16.97
C PRO A 169 -0.50 -14.52 -16.29
N GLN A 170 -0.66 -15.69 -16.95
CA GLN A 170 -1.50 -16.76 -16.45
C GLN A 170 -1.02 -17.30 -15.10
N LYS A 171 0.27 -17.58 -14.99
CA LYS A 171 0.87 -18.05 -13.74
C LYS A 171 0.70 -17.04 -12.62
N VAL A 172 0.90 -15.75 -12.90
CA VAL A 172 0.75 -14.70 -11.92
C VAL A 172 -0.68 -14.58 -11.41
N LEU A 173 -1.66 -14.67 -12.33
CA LEU A 173 -3.07 -14.62 -11.97
C LEU A 173 -3.46 -15.78 -11.05
N GLU A 174 -3.09 -17.00 -11.42
CA GLU A 174 -3.45 -18.20 -10.67
C GLU A 174 -2.73 -18.32 -9.32
N GLU A 175 -1.42 -18.10 -9.29
CA GLU A 175 -0.63 -18.32 -8.08
C GLU A 175 -0.71 -17.18 -7.07
N TYR A 176 -0.85 -15.93 -7.54
CA TYR A 176 -0.63 -14.77 -6.68
C TYR A 176 -1.82 -13.84 -6.52
N LEU A 177 -2.70 -13.75 -7.51
CA LEU A 177 -3.79 -12.77 -7.47
C LEU A 177 -5.16 -13.37 -7.13
N PHE A 178 -5.46 -14.59 -7.55
CA PHE A 178 -6.78 -15.22 -7.41
C PHE A 178 -6.82 -16.48 -6.54
N ASN A 179 -5.76 -16.77 -5.80
CA ASN A 179 -5.74 -17.90 -4.89
C ASN A 179 -6.49 -17.59 -3.59
N ASP A 180 -7.79 -17.90 -3.53
CA ASP A 180 -8.64 -17.66 -2.36
C ASP A 180 -8.42 -18.66 -1.22
N GLU A 181 -7.90 -19.88 -1.49
CA GLU A 181 -7.64 -20.90 -0.45
C GLU A 181 -6.71 -20.39 0.65
N ALA A 182 -5.67 -19.65 0.24
CA ALA A 182 -4.74 -19.06 1.19
C ALA A 182 -5.42 -17.99 2.06
N HIS A 183 -6.36 -17.24 1.52
CA HIS A 183 -7.11 -16.23 2.26
C HIS A 183 -8.04 -16.87 3.29
N GLU A 184 -8.79 -17.91 2.90
CA GLU A 184 -9.69 -18.65 3.79
C GLU A 184 -8.94 -19.28 4.97
N LYS A 185 -7.74 -19.84 4.73
CA LYS A 185 -6.90 -20.47 5.75
C LYS A 185 -6.51 -19.50 6.87
N TYR A 186 -6.23 -18.24 6.55
CA TYR A 186 -5.70 -17.29 7.52
C TYR A 186 -6.75 -16.40 8.17
N PHE A 187 -7.87 -16.19 7.51
CA PHE A 187 -8.87 -15.24 7.99
C PHE A 187 -10.14 -15.88 8.52
N ASN A 188 -10.23 -17.24 8.52
CA ASN A 188 -11.35 -17.99 9.11
C ASN A 188 -12.70 -17.31 8.87
N TYR A 189 -13.15 -17.28 7.63
CA TYR A 189 -14.51 -16.88 7.33
C TYR A 189 -15.47 -17.89 7.96
N ARG A 190 -15.96 -17.59 9.13
CA ARG A 190 -17.21 -18.21 9.59
C ARG A 190 -18.32 -17.59 8.76
N ARG A 191 -18.83 -18.38 7.85
CA ARG A 191 -20.12 -18.14 7.21
C ARG A 191 -21.24 -18.10 8.25
#